data_85d27b78de724b166c11059c7550d8b3
#
_entry.id   85d27b78de724b166c11059c7550d8b3
#
_cell.length_a   1.000
_cell.length_b   1.000
_cell.length_c   1.000
_cell.angle_alpha   90.00
_cell.angle_beta   90.00
_cell.angle_gamma   90.00
#
_symmetry.space_group_name_H-M   'P 1'
#
loop_
_entity.id
_entity.type
_entity.pdbx_description
1 polymer ?
#
loop_
_entity_poly.entity_id
_entity_poly.type
_entity_poly.pdbx_seq_one_letter_code
_entity_poly.pdbx_strand_id
1 'polypeptide(L)'
;MKKYFVAILLLGLISCNKKINEKDFLTFFEKSNYLETPRYKETVDYCKKLTDASPIINFTTIGKSARGLDIPMLIIDKKGEKKVQNIRKRGNIIVLIQACIHPGEPDGKDAGMMLLRDIAVLNKFPELLEKVSILFIPIFSPDGHERFGPYNRINQNGPKEMGWRTNAQNLNLNRDFVKADAPEMRSWLKMFNEWLPEFTLDCHTTDGADYVYPLTYGMEIYGNTEENLTAWMKDKYLMYVKEKMEKKNMPMFPYIAFRQWFDPRSGLNSWTSAAMLCQGYASSRNRASLLIETHMLKDYKTRVFATYELLKESLVLMNMESENLKNIIAKVDEETEKGELLKKEFPVAFETAKDSIIVTLKGKEYTVEKSDLSGGDWIKYTGKEKDWEIPFFNKQIPLFTTKLPQAYIVPPEYDEIIKCLHLHDIKFSTLDHETDIEVESYKIGRASCR
;
A
#
# COMPACT_ATOMS: atom_id res chain seq x y z
N MET A 1 54.32 57.43 3.23
CA MET A 1 53.84 56.11 3.60
C MET A 1 52.38 56.21 4.05
N LYS A 2 51.44 55.84 3.17
CA LYS A 2 50.01 55.84 3.46
C LYS A 2 49.60 54.46 3.96
N LYS A 3 49.15 54.32 5.19
CA LYS A 3 48.63 53.12 5.77
C LYS A 3 47.16 52.97 5.37
N TYR A 4 46.83 51.92 4.60
CA TYR A 4 45.43 51.53 4.32
C TYR A 4 44.94 50.63 5.45
N PHE A 5 43.91 51.04 6.14
CA PHE A 5 43.15 50.20 7.07
C PHE A 5 42.08 49.45 6.26
N VAL A 6 42.19 48.14 6.19
CA VAL A 6 41.14 47.28 5.63
C VAL A 6 40.24 46.85 6.78
N ALA A 7 39.01 47.40 6.83
CA ALA A 7 37.98 46.95 7.73
C ALA A 7 37.27 45.72 7.13
N ILE A 8 37.50 44.55 7.71
CA ILE A 8 36.75 43.31 7.36
C ILE A 8 35.42 43.36 8.10
N LEU A 9 34.34 43.59 7.35
CA LEU A 9 32.97 43.51 7.86
C LEU A 9 32.58 42.02 7.93
N LEU A 10 32.64 41.43 9.12
CA LEU A 10 32.07 40.11 9.40
C LEU A 10 30.53 40.26 9.46
N LEU A 11 29.85 40.02 8.35
CA LEU A 11 28.43 39.76 8.30
C LEU A 11 28.15 38.42 8.98
N GLY A 12 27.83 38.45 10.26
CA GLY A 12 27.28 37.32 10.97
C GLY A 12 25.91 36.93 10.39
N LEU A 13 25.87 35.84 9.65
CA LEU A 13 24.62 35.16 9.30
C LEU A 13 23.97 34.68 10.60
N ILE A 14 23.16 35.51 11.22
CA ILE A 14 22.25 35.10 12.28
C ILE A 14 21.19 34.26 11.57
N SER A 15 21.45 32.95 11.45
CA SER A 15 20.40 31.95 11.14
C SER A 15 19.41 32.01 12.29
N CYS A 16 18.30 32.70 12.08
CA CYS A 16 17.18 32.73 13.00
C CYS A 16 16.55 31.32 12.92
N ASN A 17 17.07 30.37 13.67
CA ASN A 17 16.42 29.07 13.89
C ASN A 17 15.13 29.33 14.67
N LYS A 18 14.06 29.61 13.95
CA LYS A 18 12.73 29.71 14.52
C LYS A 18 12.40 28.32 15.11
N LYS A 19 12.42 28.22 16.43
CA LYS A 19 12.11 26.97 17.13
C LYS A 19 10.71 26.55 16.70
N ILE A 20 10.62 25.47 15.95
CA ILE A 20 9.34 24.95 15.46
C ILE A 20 8.54 24.50 16.68
N ASN A 21 7.35 25.05 16.85
CA ASN A 21 6.45 24.62 17.90
C ASN A 21 5.57 23.46 17.39
N GLU A 22 5.69 22.30 17.98
CA GLU A 22 4.91 21.11 17.61
C GLU A 22 3.40 21.36 17.58
N LYS A 23 2.88 22.20 18.52
CA LYS A 23 1.46 22.54 18.58
C LYS A 23 0.93 23.18 17.29
N ASP A 24 1.81 23.91 16.57
CA ASP A 24 1.41 24.56 15.32
C ASP A 24 1.21 23.53 14.18
N PHE A 25 1.76 22.32 14.34
CA PHE A 25 1.73 21.25 13.36
C PHE A 25 0.86 20.04 13.76
N LEU A 26 0.01 20.18 14.79
CA LEU A 26 -0.98 19.15 15.07
C LEU A 26 -1.89 18.95 13.86
N THR A 27 -2.13 17.68 13.51
CA THR A 27 -3.06 17.31 12.45
C THR A 27 -4.51 17.58 12.85
N PHE A 28 -5.43 17.53 11.91
CA PHE A 28 -6.85 17.64 12.21
C PHE A 28 -7.32 16.51 13.15
N PHE A 29 -6.85 15.29 12.91
CA PHE A 29 -7.08 14.12 13.75
C PHE A 29 -6.68 14.37 15.20
N GLU A 30 -5.48 14.89 15.47
CA GLU A 30 -5.01 15.22 16.81
C GLU A 30 -5.86 16.33 17.46
N LYS A 31 -6.20 17.39 16.70
CA LYS A 31 -7.03 18.50 17.17
C LYS A 31 -8.46 18.12 17.49
N SER A 32 -8.99 17.10 16.81
CA SER A 32 -10.34 16.55 17.06
C SER A 32 -10.41 15.60 18.26
N ASN A 33 -9.34 15.51 19.05
CA ASN A 33 -9.18 14.49 20.09
C ASN A 33 -9.26 13.08 19.54
N TYR A 34 -8.70 12.86 18.34
CA TYR A 34 -8.60 11.57 17.65
C TYR A 34 -9.93 10.97 17.16
N LEU A 35 -10.95 11.81 17.00
CA LEU A 35 -12.31 11.34 16.63
C LEU A 35 -12.67 11.59 15.17
N GLU A 36 -11.96 12.47 14.49
CA GLU A 36 -12.32 12.94 13.16
C GLU A 36 -11.11 12.91 12.21
N THR A 37 -11.40 12.76 10.93
CA THR A 37 -10.41 12.82 9.85
C THR A 37 -10.66 14.06 8.98
N PRO A 38 -9.63 14.73 8.45
CA PRO A 38 -9.80 15.92 7.62
C PRO A 38 -10.41 15.56 6.26
N ARG A 39 -11.18 16.47 5.70
CA ARG A 39 -11.65 16.39 4.31
C ARG A 39 -10.50 16.67 3.33
N TYR A 40 -10.80 16.60 2.05
CA TYR A 40 -9.81 16.78 0.98
C TYR A 40 -9.06 18.10 1.07
N LYS A 41 -9.80 19.21 1.22
CA LYS A 41 -9.19 20.54 1.28
C LYS A 41 -8.24 20.69 2.47
N GLU A 42 -8.68 20.31 3.66
CA GLU A 42 -7.87 20.38 4.88
C GLU A 42 -6.65 19.46 4.81
N THR A 43 -6.79 18.28 4.17
CA THR A 43 -5.66 17.37 3.94
C THR A 43 -4.62 18.01 3.02
N VAL A 44 -5.05 18.59 1.88
CA VAL A 44 -4.16 19.23 0.91
C VAL A 44 -3.50 20.48 1.54
N ASP A 45 -4.26 21.28 2.28
CA ASP A 45 -3.73 22.46 2.97
C ASP A 45 -2.67 22.08 4.02
N TYR A 46 -2.89 20.98 4.74
CA TYR A 46 -1.91 20.46 5.70
C TYR A 46 -0.65 19.94 5.01
N CYS A 47 -0.79 19.21 3.90
CA CYS A 47 0.35 18.74 3.09
C CYS A 47 1.20 19.94 2.58
N LYS A 48 0.56 20.99 2.09
CA LYS A 48 1.24 22.23 1.67
C LYS A 48 1.93 22.91 2.84
N LYS A 49 1.29 22.99 4.01
CA LYS A 49 1.89 23.52 5.23
C LYS A 49 3.15 22.76 5.66
N LEU A 50 3.18 21.43 5.52
CA LEU A 50 4.39 20.65 5.78
C LEU A 50 5.50 20.99 4.77
N THR A 51 5.13 21.17 3.49
CA THR A 51 6.07 21.56 2.42
C THR A 51 6.68 22.95 2.69
N ASP A 52 5.86 23.91 3.09
CA ASP A 52 6.33 25.27 3.43
C ASP A 52 7.25 25.29 4.66
N ALA A 53 7.08 24.32 5.56
CA ALA A 53 7.85 24.23 6.79
C ALA A 53 9.16 23.45 6.64
N SER A 54 9.34 22.66 5.57
CA SER A 54 10.50 21.79 5.43
C SER A 54 10.99 21.67 3.98
N PRO A 55 12.26 22.01 3.70
CA PRO A 55 12.82 21.95 2.35
C PRO A 55 13.02 20.50 1.82
N ILE A 56 12.84 19.50 2.67
CA ILE A 56 12.96 18.10 2.28
C ILE A 56 11.63 17.48 1.84
N ILE A 57 10.53 18.25 1.88
CA ILE A 57 9.21 17.85 1.40
C ILE A 57 8.90 18.63 0.12
N ASN A 58 8.46 17.90 -0.91
CA ASN A 58 7.93 18.50 -2.14
C ASN A 58 6.49 18.04 -2.33
N PHE A 59 5.56 18.99 -2.49
CA PHE A 59 4.17 18.71 -2.86
C PHE A 59 4.03 18.65 -4.39
N THR A 60 3.33 17.65 -4.88
CA THR A 60 2.97 17.50 -6.29
C THR A 60 1.62 16.79 -6.42
N THR A 61 1.21 16.50 -7.65
CA THR A 61 0.04 15.69 -7.96
C THR A 61 0.41 14.63 -8.97
N ILE A 62 -0.21 13.47 -8.91
CA ILE A 62 0.02 12.39 -9.89
C ILE A 62 -0.96 12.43 -11.07
N GLY A 63 -2.03 13.20 -10.96
CA GLY A 63 -3.08 13.34 -11.97
C GLY A 63 -4.38 13.84 -11.38
N LYS A 64 -5.48 13.57 -12.06
CA LYS A 64 -6.82 14.02 -11.69
C LYS A 64 -7.80 12.86 -11.55
N SER A 65 -8.74 13.00 -10.63
CA SER A 65 -9.91 12.14 -10.49
C SER A 65 -10.91 12.36 -11.62
N ALA A 66 -11.93 11.51 -11.69
CA ALA A 66 -13.01 11.63 -12.69
C ALA A 66 -13.75 12.97 -12.64
N ARG A 67 -13.86 13.60 -11.45
CA ARG A 67 -14.47 14.92 -11.26
C ARG A 67 -13.47 16.09 -11.35
N GLY A 68 -12.22 15.82 -11.69
CA GLY A 68 -11.18 16.81 -11.90
C GLY A 68 -10.43 17.27 -10.65
N LEU A 69 -10.62 16.62 -9.48
CA LEU A 69 -9.81 16.88 -8.31
C LEU A 69 -8.40 16.33 -8.49
N ASP A 70 -7.41 17.05 -8.02
CA ASP A 70 -6.02 16.62 -8.06
C ASP A 70 -5.80 15.43 -7.10
N ILE A 71 -4.97 14.46 -7.50
CA ILE A 71 -4.54 13.37 -6.62
C ILE A 71 -3.21 13.79 -5.99
N PRO A 72 -3.21 14.18 -4.69
CA PRO A 72 -2.03 14.75 -4.06
C PRO A 72 -0.94 13.70 -3.80
N MET A 73 0.30 14.08 -3.98
CA MET A 73 1.47 13.30 -3.60
C MET A 73 2.54 14.20 -2.95
N LEU A 74 3.17 13.70 -1.91
CA LEU A 74 4.35 14.27 -1.29
C LEU A 74 5.57 13.43 -1.65
N ILE A 75 6.68 14.10 -1.95
CA ILE A 75 7.99 13.48 -2.13
C ILE A 75 8.86 13.94 -0.97
N ILE A 76 9.33 13.01 -0.15
CA ILE A 76 10.17 13.29 1.01
C ILE A 76 11.53 12.69 0.76
N ASP A 77 12.52 13.54 0.68
CA ASP A 77 13.90 13.15 0.40
C ASP A 77 14.87 13.96 1.25
N LYS A 78 15.84 13.34 1.89
CA LYS A 78 16.79 14.02 2.78
C LYS A 78 17.48 15.24 2.18
N LYS A 79 17.64 15.28 0.86
CA LYS A 79 18.27 16.39 0.10
C LYS A 79 17.25 17.32 -0.57
N GLY A 80 15.96 17.11 -0.33
CA GLY A 80 14.89 17.84 -1.01
C GLY A 80 14.78 17.53 -2.51
N GLU A 81 15.32 16.40 -2.95
CA GLU A 81 15.27 16.03 -4.36
C GLU A 81 13.87 15.55 -4.76
N LYS A 82 13.45 15.92 -5.96
CA LYS A 82 12.14 15.60 -6.53
C LYS A 82 12.20 14.83 -7.85
N LYS A 83 13.40 14.55 -8.34
CA LYS A 83 13.62 13.77 -9.56
C LYS A 83 14.10 12.39 -9.19
N VAL A 84 13.37 11.37 -9.61
CA VAL A 84 13.67 9.97 -9.32
C VAL A 84 15.09 9.56 -9.74
N GLN A 85 15.55 10.04 -10.89
CA GLN A 85 16.89 9.73 -11.41
C GLN A 85 18.00 10.19 -10.46
N ASN A 86 17.84 11.35 -9.83
CA ASN A 86 18.84 11.89 -8.90
C ASN A 86 18.79 11.15 -7.54
N ILE A 87 17.61 10.76 -7.10
CA ILE A 87 17.42 9.95 -5.89
C ILE A 87 18.12 8.59 -6.10
N ARG A 88 17.85 7.91 -7.20
CA ARG A 88 18.47 6.62 -7.53
C ARG A 88 19.98 6.68 -7.71
N LYS A 89 20.53 7.74 -8.29
CA LYS A 89 21.98 7.97 -8.40
C LYS A 89 22.70 8.01 -7.05
N ARG A 90 22.01 8.39 -5.97
CA ARG A 90 22.56 8.35 -4.60
C ARG A 90 22.45 6.97 -3.95
N GLY A 91 21.81 6.01 -4.60
CA GLY A 91 21.60 4.66 -4.08
C GLY A 91 20.40 4.52 -3.13
N ASN A 92 19.57 5.55 -2.96
CA ASN A 92 18.37 5.45 -2.16
C ASN A 92 17.34 4.55 -2.84
N ILE A 93 16.63 3.76 -2.03
CA ILE A 93 15.40 3.08 -2.43
C ILE A 93 14.21 4.02 -2.25
N ILE A 94 13.13 3.72 -2.96
CA ILE A 94 11.88 4.48 -2.92
C ILE A 94 10.82 3.64 -2.24
N VAL A 95 10.18 4.19 -1.21
CA VAL A 95 9.06 3.58 -0.51
C VAL A 95 7.81 4.38 -0.81
N LEU A 96 6.81 3.73 -1.39
CA LEU A 96 5.48 4.31 -1.60
C LEU A 96 4.58 4.00 -0.40
N ILE A 97 4.02 5.02 0.21
CA ILE A 97 2.94 4.91 1.19
C ILE A 97 1.68 5.49 0.54
N GLN A 98 0.64 4.68 0.43
CA GLN A 98 -0.62 5.12 -0.15
C GLN A 98 -1.79 4.84 0.78
N ALA A 99 -2.75 5.77 0.80
CA ALA A 99 -3.93 5.70 1.63
C ALA A 99 -5.18 6.12 0.86
N CYS A 100 -6.34 5.79 1.40
CA CYS A 100 -7.64 6.18 0.86
C CYS A 100 -7.88 5.75 -0.60
N ILE A 101 -7.37 4.57 -1.00
CA ILE A 101 -7.87 3.89 -2.21
C ILE A 101 -9.35 3.53 -2.00
N HIS A 102 -9.69 3.17 -0.75
CA HIS A 102 -11.06 3.16 -0.22
C HIS A 102 -11.19 4.31 0.78
N PRO A 103 -11.81 5.43 0.41
CA PRO A 103 -11.78 6.64 1.25
C PRO A 103 -12.50 6.57 2.60
N GLY A 104 -13.30 5.53 2.82
CA GLY A 104 -13.86 5.22 4.15
C GLY A 104 -12.85 4.62 5.12
N GLU A 105 -11.60 4.40 4.69
CA GLU A 105 -10.50 3.78 5.41
C GLU A 105 -9.33 4.80 5.58
N PRO A 106 -9.52 5.88 6.38
CA PRO A 106 -8.58 7.02 6.36
C PRO A 106 -7.40 6.86 7.32
N ASP A 107 -7.23 5.73 7.98
CA ASP A 107 -6.22 5.52 9.03
C ASP A 107 -4.80 5.81 8.53
N GLY A 108 -4.46 5.31 7.33
CA GLY A 108 -3.16 5.54 6.70
C GLY A 108 -2.91 7.00 6.31
N LYS A 109 -3.96 7.75 5.97
CA LYS A 109 -3.88 9.18 5.67
C LYS A 109 -3.42 9.96 6.89
N ASP A 110 -4.10 9.77 8.02
CA ASP A 110 -3.80 10.51 9.24
C ASP A 110 -2.47 10.05 9.87
N ALA A 111 -2.19 8.75 9.88
CA ALA A 111 -0.92 8.20 10.33
C ALA A 111 0.27 8.70 9.49
N GLY A 112 0.14 8.71 8.16
CA GLY A 112 1.17 9.20 7.26
C GLY A 112 1.45 10.70 7.45
N MET A 113 0.42 11.53 7.56
CA MET A 113 0.59 12.97 7.82
C MET A 113 1.31 13.24 9.15
N MET A 114 0.99 12.48 10.21
CA MET A 114 1.68 12.57 11.50
C MET A 114 3.15 12.16 11.36
N LEU A 115 3.42 11.04 10.72
CA LEU A 115 4.78 10.51 10.55
C LEU A 115 5.66 11.45 9.74
N LEU A 116 5.16 11.99 8.62
CA LEU A 116 5.93 12.91 7.78
C LEU A 116 6.21 14.24 8.49
N ARG A 117 5.26 14.76 9.28
CA ARG A 117 5.51 15.89 10.19
C ARG A 117 6.66 15.58 11.14
N ASP A 118 6.60 14.43 11.79
CA ASP A 118 7.59 14.04 12.82
C ASP A 118 8.98 13.85 12.22
N ILE A 119 9.08 13.24 11.03
CA ILE A 119 10.36 13.08 10.33
C ILE A 119 10.89 14.41 9.80
N ALA A 120 10.10 15.11 9.00
CA ALA A 120 10.62 16.17 8.12
C ALA A 120 10.48 17.58 8.68
N VAL A 121 9.54 17.82 9.59
CA VAL A 121 9.32 19.14 10.22
C VAL A 121 9.89 19.17 11.62
N LEU A 122 9.57 18.15 12.45
CA LEU A 122 10.01 18.10 13.84
C LEU A 122 11.37 17.43 14.01
N ASN A 123 11.90 16.81 12.96
CA ASN A 123 13.21 16.14 12.95
C ASN A 123 13.38 15.09 14.07
N LYS A 124 12.29 14.36 14.39
CA LYS A 124 12.31 13.33 15.44
C LYS A 124 13.05 12.05 15.03
N PHE A 125 13.05 11.73 13.72
CA PHE A 125 13.61 10.49 13.17
C PHE A 125 14.39 10.77 11.87
N PRO A 126 15.45 11.63 11.92
CA PRO A 126 16.17 12.03 10.71
C PRO A 126 16.87 10.85 9.99
N GLU A 127 17.17 9.80 10.71
CA GLU A 127 17.81 8.58 10.20
C GLU A 127 16.92 7.80 9.21
N LEU A 128 15.61 7.99 9.27
CA LEU A 128 14.67 7.28 8.38
C LEU A 128 14.79 7.66 6.91
N LEU A 129 15.49 8.75 6.60
CA LEU A 129 15.71 9.21 5.23
C LEU A 129 17.16 9.03 4.73
N GLU A 130 18.00 8.29 5.46
CA GLU A 130 19.42 8.12 5.07
C GLU A 130 19.57 7.34 3.76
N LYS A 131 18.80 6.26 3.61
CA LYS A 131 18.82 5.35 2.47
C LYS A 131 17.46 5.22 1.77
N VAL A 132 16.45 5.93 2.27
CA VAL A 132 15.07 5.87 1.79
C VAL A 132 14.63 7.25 1.36
N SER A 133 13.90 7.32 0.25
CA SER A 133 13.05 8.45 -0.11
C SER A 133 11.60 7.98 -0.15
N ILE A 134 10.68 8.81 0.33
CA ILE A 134 9.28 8.42 0.52
C ILE A 134 8.42 9.12 -0.51
N LEU A 135 7.52 8.38 -1.13
CA LEU A 135 6.35 8.90 -1.83
C LEU A 135 5.14 8.68 -0.94
N PHE A 136 4.35 9.70 -0.70
CA PHE A 136 3.13 9.59 0.11
C PHE A 136 1.92 10.12 -0.67
N ILE A 137 0.95 9.24 -0.89
CA ILE A 137 -0.35 9.57 -1.47
C ILE A 137 -1.39 9.53 -0.33
N PRO A 138 -1.78 10.67 0.24
CA PRO A 138 -2.74 10.70 1.36
C PRO A 138 -4.15 10.35 0.93
N ILE A 139 -4.55 10.71 -0.28
CA ILE A 139 -5.89 10.47 -0.82
C ILE A 139 -5.77 9.98 -2.26
N PHE A 140 -5.87 8.66 -2.46
CA PHE A 140 -5.80 8.08 -3.79
C PHE A 140 -7.11 8.29 -4.57
N SER A 141 -8.27 8.25 -3.91
CA SER A 141 -9.60 8.42 -4.50
C SER A 141 -10.26 9.72 -4.00
N PRO A 142 -9.92 10.91 -4.54
CA PRO A 142 -10.46 12.18 -4.06
C PRO A 142 -11.98 12.29 -4.15
N ASP A 143 -12.57 11.80 -5.22
CA ASP A 143 -14.03 11.88 -5.44
C ASP A 143 -14.80 11.01 -4.44
N GLY A 144 -14.32 9.79 -4.18
CA GLY A 144 -14.89 8.94 -3.16
C GLY A 144 -14.68 9.53 -1.76
N HIS A 145 -13.55 10.21 -1.54
CA HIS A 145 -13.25 10.88 -0.29
C HIS A 145 -14.25 12.02 0.00
N GLU A 146 -14.62 12.80 -0.99
CA GLU A 146 -15.58 13.90 -0.83
C GLU A 146 -17.05 13.45 -0.81
N ARG A 147 -17.34 12.18 -1.06
CA ARG A 147 -18.63 11.57 -0.70
C ARG A 147 -18.65 11.24 0.80
N PHE A 148 -18.47 12.27 1.60
CA PHE A 148 -18.21 12.21 3.04
C PHE A 148 -19.50 12.09 3.84
N GLY A 149 -19.52 11.22 4.86
CA GLY A 149 -20.70 11.05 5.72
C GLY A 149 -20.51 10.03 6.83
N PRO A 150 -21.43 10.03 7.83
CA PRO A 150 -21.25 9.25 9.05
C PRO A 150 -21.58 7.76 8.90
N TYR A 151 -22.28 7.37 7.82
CA TYR A 151 -22.78 6.00 7.64
C TYR A 151 -22.11 5.26 6.47
N ASN A 152 -21.03 5.79 5.93
CA ASN A 152 -20.36 5.22 4.77
C ASN A 152 -19.69 3.86 5.08
N ARG A 153 -19.41 3.59 6.35
CA ARG A 153 -18.87 2.32 6.87
C ARG A 153 -19.62 1.97 8.17
N ILE A 154 -20.79 1.37 8.05
CA ILE A 154 -21.75 1.15 9.15
C ILE A 154 -21.12 0.44 10.35
N ASN A 155 -20.30 -0.58 10.12
CA ASN A 155 -19.71 -1.39 11.20
C ASN A 155 -18.36 -0.85 11.71
N GLN A 156 -17.84 0.24 11.13
CA GLN A 156 -16.53 0.77 11.50
C GLN A 156 -16.65 1.72 12.68
N ASN A 157 -15.83 1.49 13.71
CA ASN A 157 -15.79 2.31 14.92
C ASN A 157 -14.96 3.60 14.69
N GLY A 158 -15.61 4.59 14.08
CA GLY A 158 -14.99 5.87 13.71
C GLY A 158 -14.16 5.85 12.43
N PRO A 159 -13.70 7.02 11.96
CA PRO A 159 -14.01 8.36 12.51
C PRO A 159 -15.50 8.71 12.43
N LYS A 160 -15.90 9.88 13.00
CA LYS A 160 -17.31 10.31 12.99
C LYS A 160 -17.92 10.36 11.59
N GLU A 161 -17.16 10.84 10.64
CA GLU A 161 -17.50 10.88 9.22
C GLU A 161 -16.30 10.45 8.39
N MET A 162 -16.56 9.85 7.24
CA MET A 162 -15.53 9.33 6.34
C MET A 162 -16.01 9.28 4.90
N GLY A 163 -15.09 9.07 3.94
CA GLY A 163 -15.42 8.94 2.54
C GLY A 163 -16.14 7.63 2.17
N TRP A 164 -16.50 7.52 0.90
CA TRP A 164 -17.16 6.36 0.31
C TRP A 164 -16.14 5.43 -0.34
N ARG A 165 -16.46 4.12 -0.38
CA ARG A 165 -15.53 3.08 -0.86
C ARG A 165 -15.06 3.25 -2.30
N THR A 166 -15.94 3.66 -3.21
CA THR A 166 -15.69 3.76 -4.65
C THR A 166 -15.47 5.20 -5.10
N ASN A 167 -14.88 5.39 -6.29
CA ASN A 167 -14.73 6.71 -6.91
C ASN A 167 -16.07 7.28 -7.43
N ALA A 168 -16.04 8.42 -8.15
CA ALA A 168 -17.24 9.04 -8.71
C ALA A 168 -17.98 8.17 -9.74
N GLN A 169 -17.28 7.29 -10.42
CA GLN A 169 -17.82 6.37 -11.41
C GLN A 169 -18.31 5.04 -10.80
N ASN A 170 -18.30 4.94 -9.47
CA ASN A 170 -18.58 3.72 -8.69
C ASN A 170 -17.61 2.56 -8.97
N LEU A 171 -16.40 2.86 -9.45
CA LEU A 171 -15.35 1.88 -9.62
C LEU A 171 -14.60 1.65 -8.30
N ASN A 172 -14.32 0.38 -8.00
CA ASN A 172 -13.42 0.02 -6.90
C ASN A 172 -11.98 0.02 -7.40
N LEU A 173 -11.21 1.04 -7.03
CA LEU A 173 -9.83 1.21 -7.52
C LEU A 173 -8.93 0.04 -7.12
N ASN A 174 -9.19 -0.62 -5.97
CA ASN A 174 -8.45 -1.83 -5.56
C ASN A 174 -8.99 -3.11 -6.25
N ARG A 175 -9.47 -2.99 -7.48
CA ARG A 175 -9.77 -4.06 -8.44
C ARG A 175 -9.35 -3.66 -9.86
N ASP A 176 -8.63 -2.56 -9.99
CA ASP A 176 -8.43 -1.88 -11.27
C ASP A 176 -6.96 -1.79 -11.71
N PHE A 177 -6.03 -2.35 -10.94
CA PHE A 177 -4.58 -2.25 -11.23
C PHE A 177 -4.17 -2.82 -12.59
N VAL A 178 -4.91 -3.79 -13.14
CA VAL A 178 -4.62 -4.36 -14.47
C VAL A 178 -5.42 -3.65 -15.57
N LYS A 179 -6.73 -3.42 -15.35
CA LYS A 179 -7.62 -2.88 -16.40
C LYS A 179 -7.44 -1.38 -16.60
N ALA A 180 -7.16 -0.64 -15.52
CA ALA A 180 -6.99 0.80 -15.52
C ALA A 180 -8.19 1.57 -16.12
N ASP A 181 -9.41 1.14 -15.77
CA ASP A 181 -10.65 1.78 -16.23
C ASP A 181 -10.80 3.19 -15.63
N ALA A 182 -10.38 3.37 -14.38
CA ALA A 182 -10.48 4.63 -13.68
C ALA A 182 -9.35 5.62 -14.04
N PRO A 183 -9.63 6.92 -14.20
CA PRO A 183 -8.61 7.94 -14.46
C PRO A 183 -7.58 8.04 -13.30
N GLU A 184 -8.02 7.80 -12.07
CA GLU A 184 -7.15 7.73 -10.91
C GLU A 184 -6.11 6.60 -11.04
N MET A 185 -6.53 5.42 -11.50
CA MET A 185 -5.63 4.28 -11.71
C MET A 185 -4.65 4.54 -12.85
N ARG A 186 -5.11 5.14 -13.95
CA ARG A 186 -4.21 5.55 -15.06
C ARG A 186 -3.14 6.51 -14.59
N SER A 187 -3.50 7.46 -13.74
CA SER A 187 -2.57 8.41 -13.13
C SER A 187 -1.57 7.71 -12.21
N TRP A 188 -2.04 6.77 -11.40
CA TRP A 188 -1.21 5.96 -10.51
C TRP A 188 -0.21 5.09 -11.29
N LEU A 189 -0.65 4.40 -12.35
CA LEU A 189 0.23 3.59 -13.19
C LEU A 189 1.35 4.41 -13.82
N LYS A 190 1.04 5.61 -14.32
CA LYS A 190 2.05 6.52 -14.84
C LYS A 190 3.10 6.89 -13.78
N MET A 191 2.65 7.25 -12.60
CA MET A 191 3.53 7.54 -11.46
C MET A 191 4.33 6.31 -11.06
N PHE A 192 3.68 5.14 -10.93
CA PHE A 192 4.33 3.91 -10.53
C PHE A 192 5.43 3.49 -11.55
N ASN A 193 5.18 3.58 -12.84
CA ASN A 193 6.16 3.29 -13.88
C ASN A 193 7.35 4.26 -13.86
N GLU A 194 7.11 5.54 -13.59
CA GLU A 194 8.18 6.55 -13.47
C GLU A 194 9.06 6.29 -12.25
N TRP A 195 8.43 6.04 -11.10
CA TRP A 195 9.12 5.93 -9.82
C TRP A 195 9.58 4.52 -9.47
N LEU A 196 8.88 3.51 -9.89
CA LEU A 196 9.13 2.08 -9.65
C LEU A 196 9.57 1.80 -8.20
N PRO A 197 8.73 2.10 -7.19
CA PRO A 197 9.12 1.96 -5.79
C PRO A 197 9.50 0.53 -5.44
N GLU A 198 10.58 0.36 -4.69
CA GLU A 198 11.06 -0.95 -4.24
C GLU A 198 10.09 -1.60 -3.24
N PHE A 199 9.37 -0.76 -2.48
CA PHE A 199 8.38 -1.25 -1.51
C PHE A 199 7.14 -0.36 -1.47
N THR A 200 5.96 -0.97 -1.44
CA THR A 200 4.68 -0.27 -1.31
C THR A 200 3.97 -0.64 -0.02
N LEU A 201 3.55 0.36 0.74
CA LEU A 201 2.72 0.24 1.93
C LEU A 201 1.31 0.73 1.58
N ASP A 202 0.36 -0.20 1.46
CA ASP A 202 -1.02 0.07 1.04
C ASP A 202 -1.94 0.02 2.26
N CYS A 203 -2.49 1.18 2.67
CA CYS A 203 -3.20 1.33 3.93
C CYS A 203 -4.70 1.18 3.78
N HIS A 204 -5.26 0.22 4.53
CA HIS A 204 -6.66 -0.17 4.54
C HIS A 204 -7.24 -0.32 5.95
N THR A 205 -8.53 -0.54 6.01
CA THR A 205 -9.26 -0.97 7.21
C THR A 205 -10.13 -2.17 6.84
N THR A 206 -9.88 -3.31 7.48
CA THR A 206 -10.61 -4.55 7.23
C THR A 206 -11.98 -4.55 7.92
N ASP A 207 -12.85 -5.40 7.46
CA ASP A 207 -14.09 -5.81 8.11
C ASP A 207 -13.96 -7.24 8.69
N GLY A 208 -15.02 -7.76 9.30
CA GLY A 208 -15.11 -9.16 9.73
C GLY A 208 -15.15 -9.37 11.24
N ALA A 209 -14.55 -10.48 11.68
CA ALA A 209 -14.59 -10.94 13.07
C ALA A 209 -13.90 -9.99 14.05
N ASP A 210 -14.34 -9.99 15.32
CA ASP A 210 -13.60 -9.30 16.38
C ASP A 210 -12.44 -10.17 16.89
N TYR A 211 -11.28 -9.54 17.02
CA TYR A 211 -10.05 -10.13 17.52
C TYR A 211 -9.19 -9.10 18.27
N VAL A 212 -8.11 -9.56 18.90
CA VAL A 212 -7.26 -8.70 19.74
C VAL A 212 -6.40 -7.75 18.91
N TYR A 213 -5.93 -8.19 17.76
CA TYR A 213 -4.98 -7.44 16.92
C TYR A 213 -5.53 -6.08 16.48
N PRO A 214 -4.79 -4.97 16.64
CA PRO A 214 -5.21 -3.67 16.11
C PRO A 214 -5.12 -3.60 14.58
N LEU A 215 -4.28 -4.44 13.97
CA LEU A 215 -4.17 -4.58 12.52
C LEU A 215 -3.77 -6.01 12.11
N THR A 216 -4.14 -6.35 10.89
CA THR A 216 -3.70 -7.54 10.17
C THR A 216 -2.94 -7.12 8.90
N TYR A 217 -2.28 -8.07 8.25
CA TYR A 217 -1.50 -7.78 7.06
C TYR A 217 -1.68 -8.83 5.95
N GLY A 218 -1.57 -8.37 4.72
CA GLY A 218 -1.41 -9.22 3.54
C GLY A 218 -0.07 -8.96 2.84
N MET A 219 0.57 -10.02 2.36
CA MET A 219 1.81 -9.92 1.60
C MET A 219 1.85 -11.04 0.57
N GLU A 220 2.26 -10.74 -0.67
CA GLU A 220 2.29 -11.74 -1.73
C GLU A 220 3.54 -12.62 -1.59
N ILE A 221 3.42 -13.63 -0.76
CA ILE A 221 4.48 -14.59 -0.39
C ILE A 221 4.11 -16.04 -0.68
N TYR A 222 2.98 -16.28 -1.33
CA TYR A 222 2.42 -17.60 -1.57
C TYR A 222 2.28 -17.93 -3.06
N GLY A 223 2.43 -16.94 -3.94
CA GLY A 223 2.20 -17.08 -5.38
C GLY A 223 3.48 -16.95 -6.22
N ASN A 224 3.41 -16.09 -7.23
CA ASN A 224 4.42 -15.97 -8.27
C ASN A 224 5.57 -15.00 -7.94
N THR A 225 5.62 -14.42 -6.75
CA THR A 225 6.77 -13.60 -6.37
C THR A 225 8.05 -14.44 -6.38
N GLU A 226 9.12 -13.89 -6.94
CA GLU A 226 10.38 -14.60 -7.04
C GLU A 226 10.89 -15.04 -5.66
N GLU A 227 11.58 -16.17 -5.60
CA GLU A 227 11.92 -16.89 -4.37
C GLU A 227 12.77 -16.07 -3.39
N ASN A 228 13.82 -15.38 -3.88
CA ASN A 228 14.69 -14.56 -3.01
C ASN A 228 13.95 -13.34 -2.46
N LEU A 229 13.10 -12.72 -3.28
CA LEU A 229 12.26 -11.62 -2.83
C LEU A 229 11.22 -12.10 -1.81
N THR A 230 10.61 -13.27 -2.04
CA THR A 230 9.70 -13.93 -1.11
C THR A 230 10.39 -14.23 0.22
N ALA A 231 11.60 -14.81 0.20
CA ALA A 231 12.38 -15.10 1.39
C ALA A 231 12.71 -13.82 2.17
N TRP A 232 13.13 -12.76 1.49
CA TRP A 232 13.38 -11.46 2.13
C TRP A 232 12.10 -10.90 2.81
N MET A 233 10.96 -10.96 2.11
CA MET A 233 9.69 -10.51 2.68
C MET A 233 9.28 -11.29 3.92
N LYS A 234 9.44 -12.61 3.91
CA LYS A 234 9.08 -13.48 5.05
C LYS A 234 10.07 -13.37 6.20
N ASP A 235 11.37 -13.57 5.91
CA ASP A 235 12.39 -13.88 6.91
C ASP A 235 13.13 -12.61 7.40
N LYS A 236 13.00 -11.49 6.69
CA LYS A 236 13.53 -10.20 7.11
C LYS A 236 12.41 -9.25 7.48
N TYR A 237 11.55 -8.91 6.51
CA TYR A 237 10.56 -7.86 6.73
C TYR A 237 9.50 -8.26 7.77
N LEU A 238 8.75 -9.34 7.53
CA LEU A 238 7.65 -9.73 8.42
C LEU A 238 8.16 -10.11 9.82
N MET A 239 9.29 -10.80 9.93
CA MET A 239 9.85 -11.14 11.24
C MET A 239 10.19 -9.88 12.05
N TYR A 240 10.85 -8.91 11.42
CA TYR A 240 11.23 -7.66 12.08
C TYR A 240 10.01 -6.85 12.53
N VAL A 241 9.09 -6.54 11.61
CA VAL A 241 7.95 -5.68 11.94
C VAL A 241 7.02 -6.34 12.97
N LYS A 242 6.82 -7.65 12.91
CA LYS A 242 6.02 -8.38 13.91
C LYS A 242 6.64 -8.28 15.30
N GLU A 243 7.95 -8.49 15.43
CA GLU A 243 8.67 -8.35 16.69
C GLU A 243 8.56 -6.93 17.26
N LYS A 244 8.74 -5.91 16.40
CA LYS A 244 8.68 -4.51 16.83
C LYS A 244 7.28 -4.10 17.26
N MET A 245 6.26 -4.53 16.52
CA MET A 245 4.87 -4.24 16.86
C MET A 245 4.40 -4.96 18.12
N GLU A 246 4.82 -6.21 18.33
CA GLU A 246 4.55 -6.93 19.58
C GLU A 246 5.15 -6.21 20.80
N LYS A 247 6.41 -5.74 20.72
CA LYS A 247 7.07 -4.94 21.78
C LYS A 247 6.36 -3.63 22.11
N LYS A 248 5.54 -3.13 21.22
CA LYS A 248 4.71 -1.92 21.40
C LYS A 248 3.30 -2.22 21.89
N ASN A 249 3.01 -3.47 22.23
CA ASN A 249 1.66 -3.96 22.54
C ASN A 249 0.64 -3.72 21.40
N MET A 250 1.12 -3.78 20.16
CA MET A 250 0.33 -3.67 18.94
C MET A 250 0.57 -4.91 18.06
N PRO A 251 0.26 -6.13 18.54
CA PRO A 251 0.52 -7.34 17.80
C PRO A 251 -0.20 -7.31 16.45
N MET A 252 0.41 -7.94 15.45
CA MET A 252 -0.15 -8.07 14.12
C MET A 252 -0.24 -9.53 13.70
N PHE A 253 -1.22 -9.85 12.85
CA PHE A 253 -1.49 -11.20 12.39
C PHE A 253 -1.73 -11.21 10.88
N PRO A 254 -1.52 -12.34 10.17
CA PRO A 254 -1.96 -12.46 8.78
C PRO A 254 -3.45 -12.12 8.64
N TYR A 255 -3.85 -11.56 7.51
CA TYR A 255 -5.24 -11.26 7.23
C TYR A 255 -6.14 -12.46 7.53
N ILE A 256 -7.22 -12.20 8.28
CA ILE A 256 -8.07 -13.27 8.81
C ILE A 256 -9.17 -13.62 7.81
N ALA A 257 -9.02 -14.76 7.14
CA ALA A 257 -10.02 -15.34 6.26
C ALA A 257 -10.36 -16.74 6.77
N PHE A 258 -11.46 -16.86 7.52
CA PHE A 258 -11.95 -18.15 7.99
C PHE A 258 -12.47 -18.99 6.84
N ARG A 259 -12.25 -20.31 6.90
CA ARG A 259 -12.76 -21.27 5.91
C ARG A 259 -14.28 -21.37 5.92
N GLN A 260 -14.89 -21.24 7.09
CA GLN A 260 -16.32 -21.06 7.25
C GLN A 260 -16.56 -19.68 7.86
N TRP A 261 -17.50 -18.96 7.29
CA TRP A 261 -17.82 -17.59 7.65
C TRP A 261 -17.81 -17.38 9.14
N PHE A 262 -17.59 -17.03 9.99
CA PHE A 262 -17.64 -16.76 11.43
C PHE A 262 -17.10 -17.84 12.38
N ASP A 263 -16.72 -19.03 11.94
CA ASP A 263 -16.23 -20.07 12.86
C ASP A 263 -14.68 -20.13 12.84
N PRO A 264 -13.99 -19.57 13.86
CA PRO A 264 -12.54 -19.65 13.99
C PRO A 264 -12.03 -21.11 13.93
N ARG A 265 -12.79 -22.08 14.47
CA ARG A 265 -12.40 -23.48 14.50
C ARG A 265 -12.33 -24.11 13.12
N SER A 266 -12.96 -23.50 12.13
CA SER A 266 -12.86 -23.95 10.73
C SER A 266 -11.45 -23.75 10.16
N GLY A 267 -10.63 -22.94 10.81
CA GLY A 267 -9.28 -22.58 10.38
C GLY A 267 -9.23 -21.39 9.44
N LEU A 268 -8.02 -21.01 9.08
CA LEU A 268 -7.70 -19.89 8.22
C LEU A 268 -7.16 -20.37 6.87
N ASN A 269 -7.49 -19.66 5.81
CA ASN A 269 -6.85 -19.80 4.51
C ASN A 269 -5.85 -18.66 4.26
N SER A 270 -4.70 -19.02 3.68
CA SER A 270 -3.89 -18.07 2.90
C SER A 270 -4.44 -17.98 1.47
N TRP A 271 -4.00 -16.98 0.72
CA TRP A 271 -4.33 -16.83 -0.69
C TRP A 271 -3.18 -16.16 -1.44
N THR A 272 -3.19 -16.28 -2.76
CA THR A 272 -2.35 -15.48 -3.66
C THR A 272 -3.10 -14.24 -4.09
N SER A 273 -2.41 -13.10 -4.14
CA SER A 273 -3.01 -11.85 -4.58
C SER A 273 -3.07 -11.77 -6.10
N ALA A 274 -4.27 -11.64 -6.66
CA ALA A 274 -4.42 -11.40 -8.08
C ALA A 274 -3.82 -10.04 -8.48
N ALA A 275 -3.28 -9.93 -9.70
CA ALA A 275 -2.66 -8.70 -10.21
C ALA A 275 -3.61 -7.49 -10.28
N MET A 276 -4.92 -7.68 -10.18
CA MET A 276 -5.91 -6.59 -10.08
C MET A 276 -5.88 -5.90 -8.70
N LEU A 277 -5.18 -6.46 -7.71
CA LEU A 277 -4.95 -5.91 -6.37
C LEU A 277 -3.54 -5.31 -6.28
N CYS A 278 -3.33 -4.35 -5.40
CA CYS A 278 -2.04 -3.67 -5.23
C CYS A 278 -0.88 -4.65 -5.03
N GLN A 279 -1.02 -5.64 -4.12
CA GLN A 279 0.03 -6.59 -3.79
C GLN A 279 0.38 -7.51 -4.97
N GLY A 280 -0.64 -8.02 -5.66
CA GLY A 280 -0.44 -8.87 -6.83
C GLY A 280 0.17 -8.08 -8.01
N TYR A 281 -0.22 -6.81 -8.17
CA TYR A 281 0.38 -5.92 -9.17
C TYR A 281 1.86 -5.65 -8.86
N ALA A 282 2.19 -5.27 -7.64
CA ALA A 282 3.57 -5.05 -7.22
C ALA A 282 4.43 -6.30 -7.44
N SER A 283 3.93 -7.49 -7.05
CA SER A 283 4.58 -8.77 -7.31
C SER A 283 4.83 -9.01 -8.80
N SER A 284 3.85 -8.75 -9.67
CA SER A 284 4.01 -8.91 -11.13
C SER A 284 5.05 -7.94 -11.74
N ARG A 285 5.45 -6.92 -10.98
CA ARG A 285 6.49 -5.95 -11.33
C ARG A 285 7.79 -6.17 -10.55
N ASN A 286 7.97 -7.34 -9.95
CA ASN A 286 9.13 -7.71 -9.12
C ASN A 286 9.35 -6.72 -7.94
N ARG A 287 8.28 -6.20 -7.34
CA ARG A 287 8.35 -5.25 -6.23
C ARG A 287 7.67 -5.82 -5.00
N ALA A 288 8.21 -5.51 -3.84
CA ALA A 288 7.62 -5.90 -2.57
C ALA A 288 6.49 -4.97 -2.18
N SER A 289 5.50 -5.48 -1.45
CA SER A 289 4.41 -4.68 -0.92
C SER A 289 3.81 -5.29 0.33
N LEU A 290 3.26 -4.44 1.19
CA LEU A 290 2.47 -4.82 2.35
C LEU A 290 1.09 -4.20 2.28
N LEU A 291 0.07 -5.03 2.36
CA LEU A 291 -1.29 -4.63 2.68
C LEU A 291 -1.39 -4.46 4.19
N ILE A 292 -1.74 -3.27 4.64
CA ILE A 292 -2.01 -2.95 6.04
C ILE A 292 -3.52 -2.89 6.22
N GLU A 293 -4.07 -3.73 7.09
CA GLU A 293 -5.50 -3.80 7.35
C GLU A 293 -5.77 -3.56 8.84
N THR A 294 -6.08 -2.31 9.19
CA THR A 294 -6.48 -1.98 10.56
C THR A 294 -7.84 -2.61 10.88
N HIS A 295 -8.07 -2.93 12.14
CA HIS A 295 -9.30 -3.62 12.54
C HIS A 295 -10.44 -2.64 12.81
N MET A 296 -11.50 -2.69 12.00
CA MET A 296 -12.61 -1.72 12.01
C MET A 296 -13.32 -1.57 13.37
N LEU A 297 -13.34 -2.63 14.21
CA LEU A 297 -14.00 -2.60 15.52
C LEU A 297 -13.13 -1.95 16.62
N LYS A 298 -11.85 -1.69 16.36
CA LYS A 298 -11.01 -0.87 17.24
C LYS A 298 -11.36 0.60 17.06
N ASP A 299 -11.19 1.39 18.12
CA ASP A 299 -11.39 2.84 18.02
C ASP A 299 -10.40 3.48 17.01
N TYR A 300 -10.80 4.61 16.46
CA TYR A 300 -10.05 5.28 15.39
C TYR A 300 -8.63 5.66 15.82
N LYS A 301 -8.46 6.10 17.07
CA LYS A 301 -7.15 6.41 17.63
C LYS A 301 -6.21 5.22 17.60
N THR A 302 -6.66 4.08 18.12
CA THR A 302 -5.89 2.83 18.12
C THR A 302 -5.43 2.44 16.72
N ARG A 303 -6.33 2.51 15.74
CA ARG A 303 -6.03 2.15 14.35
C ARG A 303 -4.98 3.07 13.72
N VAL A 304 -5.15 4.39 13.86
CA VAL A 304 -4.18 5.38 13.33
C VAL A 304 -2.81 5.22 13.97
N PHE A 305 -2.73 5.04 15.30
CA PHE A 305 -1.43 4.85 15.96
C PHE A 305 -0.77 3.51 15.61
N ALA A 306 -1.54 2.43 15.45
CA ALA A 306 -0.98 1.16 14.99
C ALA A 306 -0.41 1.28 13.57
N THR A 307 -1.10 1.99 12.67
CA THR A 307 -0.59 2.30 11.33
C THR A 307 0.67 3.16 11.40
N TYR A 308 0.67 4.23 12.22
CA TYR A 308 1.83 5.10 12.40
C TYR A 308 3.08 4.32 12.82
N GLU A 309 2.95 3.46 13.84
CA GLU A 309 4.07 2.65 14.33
C GLU A 309 4.55 1.64 13.28
N LEU A 310 3.64 0.99 12.56
CA LEU A 310 4.01 0.04 11.50
C LEU A 310 4.73 0.75 10.34
N LEU A 311 4.22 1.91 9.88
CA LEU A 311 4.89 2.71 8.85
C LEU A 311 6.30 3.11 9.29
N LYS A 312 6.46 3.57 10.54
CA LYS A 312 7.76 3.95 11.10
C LYS A 312 8.74 2.77 11.15
N GLU A 313 8.32 1.63 11.71
CA GLU A 313 9.18 0.44 11.79
C GLU A 313 9.53 -0.12 10.40
N SER A 314 8.61 -0.01 9.45
CA SER A 314 8.90 -0.35 8.05
C SER A 314 10.01 0.52 7.49
N LEU A 315 9.98 1.83 7.69
CA LEU A 315 11.03 2.74 7.23
C LEU A 315 12.38 2.48 7.93
N VAL A 316 12.36 2.12 9.22
CA VAL A 316 13.59 1.70 9.93
C VAL A 316 14.22 0.51 9.22
N LEU A 317 13.45 -0.54 8.97
CA LEU A 317 13.97 -1.72 8.30
C LEU A 317 14.42 -1.43 6.87
N MET A 318 13.65 -0.61 6.12
CA MET A 318 14.02 -0.22 4.76
C MET A 318 15.36 0.51 4.71
N ASN A 319 15.69 1.33 5.70
CA ASN A 319 17.02 1.95 5.79
C ASN A 319 18.12 0.91 6.07
N MET A 320 17.85 -0.07 6.95
CA MET A 320 18.82 -1.12 7.30
C MET A 320 19.08 -2.07 6.13
N GLU A 321 18.03 -2.43 5.39
CA GLU A 321 18.03 -3.46 4.34
C GLU A 321 18.06 -2.87 2.92
N SER A 322 18.21 -1.56 2.75
CA SER A 322 18.09 -0.87 1.47
C SER A 322 18.96 -1.48 0.36
N GLU A 323 20.24 -1.73 0.64
CA GLU A 323 21.17 -2.31 -0.33
C GLU A 323 20.82 -3.77 -0.66
N ASN A 324 20.43 -4.55 0.35
CA ASN A 324 20.04 -5.94 0.17
C ASN A 324 18.76 -6.04 -0.70
N LEU A 325 17.72 -5.29 -0.38
CA LEU A 325 16.48 -5.27 -1.15
C LEU A 325 16.72 -4.82 -2.60
N LYS A 326 17.50 -3.74 -2.78
CA LYS A 326 17.86 -3.24 -4.11
C LYS A 326 18.57 -4.29 -4.96
N ASN A 327 19.53 -5.01 -4.38
CA ASN A 327 20.29 -6.05 -5.07
C ASN A 327 19.41 -7.26 -5.44
N ILE A 328 18.50 -7.67 -4.54
CA ILE A 328 17.53 -8.73 -4.84
C ILE A 328 16.67 -8.32 -6.03
N ILE A 329 16.06 -7.13 -5.98
CA ILE A 329 15.19 -6.64 -7.04
C ILE A 329 15.94 -6.53 -8.38
N ALA A 330 17.15 -5.97 -8.38
CA ALA A 330 17.95 -5.82 -9.59
C ALA A 330 18.25 -7.19 -10.23
N LYS A 331 18.55 -8.20 -9.42
CA LYS A 331 18.77 -9.57 -9.90
C LYS A 331 17.50 -10.17 -10.49
N VAL A 332 16.38 -10.02 -9.82
CA VAL A 332 15.08 -10.54 -10.29
C VAL A 332 14.65 -9.85 -11.59
N ASP A 333 14.83 -8.54 -11.71
CA ASP A 333 14.56 -7.79 -12.93
C ASP A 333 15.45 -8.29 -14.08
N GLU A 334 16.76 -8.48 -13.85
CA GLU A 334 17.69 -9.01 -14.85
C GLU A 334 17.30 -10.43 -15.31
N GLU A 335 16.93 -11.32 -14.39
CA GLU A 335 16.48 -12.68 -14.72
C GLU A 335 15.18 -12.66 -15.54
N THR A 336 14.25 -11.76 -15.21
CA THR A 336 13.00 -11.57 -15.95
C THR A 336 13.27 -11.07 -17.37
N GLU A 337 14.17 -10.07 -17.53
CA GLU A 337 14.57 -9.55 -18.84
C GLU A 337 15.28 -10.59 -19.71
N LYS A 338 16.05 -11.49 -19.11
CA LYS A 338 16.70 -12.62 -19.82
C LYS A 338 15.72 -13.74 -20.21
N GLY A 339 14.45 -13.62 -19.86
CA GLY A 339 13.40 -14.59 -20.19
C GLY A 339 13.48 -15.90 -19.39
N GLU A 340 14.03 -15.88 -18.18
CA GLU A 340 14.11 -17.09 -17.35
C GLU A 340 12.72 -17.66 -17.04
N LEU A 341 11.69 -16.83 -16.99
CA LEU A 341 10.30 -17.26 -16.81
C LEU A 341 9.76 -18.06 -18.02
N LEU A 342 10.27 -17.82 -19.24
CA LEU A 342 9.86 -18.54 -20.45
C LEU A 342 10.33 -20.00 -20.45
N LYS A 343 11.31 -20.33 -19.61
CA LYS A 343 11.89 -21.67 -19.51
C LYS A 343 11.13 -22.60 -18.54
N LYS A 344 10.18 -22.04 -17.80
CA LYS A 344 9.45 -22.73 -16.72
C LYS A 344 7.97 -22.79 -17.01
N GLU A 345 7.30 -23.76 -16.41
CA GLU A 345 5.84 -23.72 -16.26
C GLU A 345 5.46 -22.57 -15.35
N PHE A 346 4.63 -21.65 -15.81
CA PHE A 346 4.19 -20.49 -15.08
C PHE A 346 2.80 -20.73 -14.47
N PRO A 347 2.67 -20.68 -13.15
CA PRO A 347 1.37 -20.81 -12.48
C PRO A 347 0.46 -19.61 -12.79
N VAL A 348 -0.72 -19.90 -13.32
CA VAL A 348 -1.75 -18.86 -13.61
C VAL A 348 -2.92 -18.90 -12.62
N ALA A 349 -3.07 -20.01 -11.90
CA ALA A 349 -4.05 -20.16 -10.83
C ALA A 349 -3.47 -21.03 -9.71
N PHE A 350 -3.95 -20.78 -8.50
CA PHE A 350 -3.53 -21.49 -7.30
C PHE A 350 -4.74 -22.00 -6.53
N GLU A 351 -4.53 -23.05 -5.77
CA GLU A 351 -5.47 -23.55 -4.76
C GLU A 351 -4.76 -23.74 -3.42
N THR A 352 -5.53 -23.65 -2.35
CA THR A 352 -4.99 -23.87 -1.01
C THR A 352 -4.76 -25.37 -0.79
N ALA A 353 -3.55 -25.75 -0.43
CA ALA A 353 -3.19 -27.12 -0.08
C ALA A 353 -4.01 -27.61 1.13
N LYS A 354 -4.12 -28.94 1.25
CA LYS A 354 -4.83 -29.57 2.38
C LYS A 354 -4.02 -29.57 3.68
N ASP A 355 -2.71 -29.36 3.58
CA ASP A 355 -1.80 -29.29 4.72
C ASP A 355 -2.03 -27.98 5.49
N SER A 356 -1.91 -28.04 6.80
CA SER A 356 -2.03 -26.86 7.67
C SER A 356 -1.02 -26.91 8.81
N ILE A 357 -0.75 -25.76 9.38
CA ILE A 357 -0.04 -25.61 10.67
C ILE A 357 -1.03 -25.14 11.73
N ILE A 358 -0.79 -25.49 12.98
CA ILE A 358 -1.59 -24.93 14.09
C ILE A 358 -1.03 -23.57 14.46
N VAL A 359 -1.91 -22.59 14.60
CA VAL A 359 -1.60 -21.23 15.04
C VAL A 359 -2.55 -20.81 16.14
N THR A 360 -2.03 -19.96 17.05
CA THR A 360 -2.87 -19.32 18.08
C THR A 360 -3.43 -18.02 17.55
N LEU A 361 -4.73 -17.98 17.34
CA LEU A 361 -5.48 -16.75 17.03
C LEU A 361 -5.98 -16.11 18.33
N LYS A 362 -5.50 -14.91 18.65
CA LYS A 362 -6.00 -14.09 19.75
C LYS A 362 -7.34 -13.43 19.36
N GLY A 363 -8.42 -14.10 19.65
CA GLY A 363 -9.78 -13.69 19.26
C GLY A 363 -10.64 -13.23 20.46
N LYS A 364 -11.93 -13.25 20.25
CA LYS A 364 -12.95 -12.94 21.26
C LYS A 364 -13.96 -14.10 21.37
N GLU A 365 -14.51 -14.32 22.56
CA GLU A 365 -15.64 -15.23 22.73
C GLU A 365 -16.89 -14.64 22.06
N TYR A 366 -17.72 -15.50 21.48
CA TYR A 366 -18.97 -15.11 20.83
C TYR A 366 -20.04 -16.19 21.01
N THR A 367 -21.29 -15.76 20.86
CA THR A 367 -22.46 -16.63 20.67
C THR A 367 -23.04 -16.40 19.28
N VAL A 368 -23.75 -17.40 18.78
CA VAL A 368 -24.53 -17.28 17.54
C VAL A 368 -26.00 -17.22 17.93
N GLU A 369 -26.66 -16.12 17.61
CA GLU A 369 -28.06 -15.87 17.90
C GLU A 369 -28.84 -15.67 16.58
N LYS A 370 -30.16 -15.85 16.61
CA LYS A 370 -30.97 -15.47 15.46
C LYS A 370 -31.27 -13.97 15.50
N SER A 371 -31.10 -13.33 14.35
CA SER A 371 -31.44 -11.91 14.18
C SER A 371 -32.96 -11.75 14.03
N ASP A 372 -33.56 -10.95 14.88
CA ASP A 372 -34.99 -10.60 14.78
C ASP A 372 -35.28 -9.79 13.50
N LEU A 373 -34.28 -9.10 12.97
CA LEU A 373 -34.42 -8.27 11.78
C LEU A 373 -34.36 -9.09 10.47
N SER A 374 -33.42 -10.03 10.36
CA SER A 374 -33.16 -10.76 9.11
C SER A 374 -33.55 -12.23 9.16
N GLY A 375 -33.80 -12.80 10.36
CA GLY A 375 -33.97 -14.23 10.57
C GLY A 375 -32.69 -15.07 10.37
N GLY A 376 -31.60 -14.43 9.93
CA GLY A 376 -30.30 -15.07 9.75
C GLY A 376 -29.52 -15.21 11.06
N ASP A 377 -28.39 -15.87 10.98
CA ASP A 377 -27.47 -15.98 12.11
C ASP A 377 -26.77 -14.63 12.37
N TRP A 378 -26.67 -14.26 13.63
CA TRP A 378 -25.98 -13.07 14.10
C TRP A 378 -24.92 -13.45 15.13
N ILE A 379 -23.70 -12.96 14.92
CA ILE A 379 -22.58 -13.17 15.83
C ILE A 379 -22.59 -12.06 16.88
N LYS A 380 -22.67 -12.46 18.14
CA LYS A 380 -22.62 -11.55 19.27
C LYS A 380 -21.35 -11.80 20.07
N TYR A 381 -20.41 -10.88 19.99
CA TYR A 381 -19.20 -10.93 20.77
C TYR A 381 -19.46 -10.55 22.22
N THR A 382 -18.89 -11.33 23.16
CA THR A 382 -19.02 -11.09 24.61
C THR A 382 -18.06 -10.02 25.13
N GLY A 383 -17.06 -9.65 24.29
CA GLY A 383 -15.95 -8.77 24.67
C GLY A 383 -14.81 -9.50 25.42
N LYS A 384 -15.02 -10.73 25.87
CA LYS A 384 -13.99 -11.51 26.57
C LYS A 384 -12.99 -12.09 25.55
N GLU A 385 -11.72 -11.95 25.85
CA GLU A 385 -10.63 -12.49 25.03
C GLU A 385 -10.57 -14.02 25.13
N LYS A 386 -10.27 -14.64 23.99
CA LYS A 386 -10.11 -16.08 23.89
C LYS A 386 -9.09 -16.43 22.83
N ASP A 387 -8.09 -17.18 23.22
CA ASP A 387 -7.13 -17.77 22.29
C ASP A 387 -7.74 -19.03 21.66
N TRP A 388 -7.59 -19.12 20.33
CA TRP A 388 -8.06 -20.23 19.54
C TRP A 388 -6.87 -20.92 18.88
N GLU A 389 -6.64 -22.19 19.23
CA GLU A 389 -5.71 -23.05 18.51
C GLU A 389 -6.41 -23.57 17.25
N ILE A 390 -6.01 -23.03 16.08
CA ILE A 390 -6.73 -23.29 14.83
C ILE A 390 -5.77 -23.68 13.69
N PRO A 391 -6.22 -24.50 12.72
CA PRO A 391 -5.42 -24.78 11.55
C PRO A 391 -5.32 -23.57 10.65
N PHE A 392 -4.11 -23.26 10.19
CA PHE A 392 -3.84 -22.28 9.15
C PHE A 392 -3.31 -22.99 7.90
N PHE A 393 -4.10 -22.98 6.85
CA PHE A 393 -3.78 -23.52 5.54
C PHE A 393 -2.96 -22.48 4.77
N ASN A 394 -1.66 -22.44 5.06
CA ASN A 394 -0.75 -21.39 4.64
C ASN A 394 0.12 -21.76 3.43
N LYS A 395 -0.26 -22.82 2.71
CA LYS A 395 0.43 -23.27 1.50
C LYS A 395 -0.49 -23.18 0.30
N GLN A 396 -0.01 -22.52 -0.74
CA GLN A 396 -0.69 -22.48 -2.04
C GLN A 396 0.06 -23.38 -3.03
N ILE A 397 -0.67 -24.10 -3.83
CA ILE A 397 -0.13 -24.99 -4.88
C ILE A 397 -0.70 -24.57 -6.23
N PRO A 398 0.07 -24.68 -7.33
CA PRO A 398 -0.45 -24.42 -8.66
C PRO A 398 -1.66 -25.30 -8.99
N LEU A 399 -2.77 -24.67 -9.35
CA LEU A 399 -3.96 -25.34 -9.88
C LEU A 399 -3.84 -25.50 -11.40
N PHE A 400 -3.37 -24.43 -12.07
CA PHE A 400 -3.09 -24.43 -13.50
C PHE A 400 -1.75 -23.77 -13.77
N THR A 401 -1.01 -24.35 -14.70
CA THR A 401 0.24 -23.79 -15.22
C THR A 401 0.16 -23.63 -16.73
N THR A 402 0.99 -22.76 -17.28
CA THR A 402 1.15 -22.59 -18.73
C THR A 402 2.60 -22.25 -19.06
N LYS A 403 3.03 -22.56 -20.27
CA LYS A 403 4.27 -21.97 -20.79
C LYS A 403 3.99 -20.58 -21.30
N LEU A 404 4.76 -19.62 -20.86
CA LEU A 404 4.64 -18.27 -21.39
C LEU A 404 5.14 -18.23 -22.83
N PRO A 405 4.40 -17.62 -23.78
CA PRO A 405 4.85 -17.49 -25.16
C PRO A 405 5.99 -16.46 -25.27
N GLN A 406 6.76 -16.52 -26.34
CA GLN A 406 7.80 -15.51 -26.62
C GLN A 406 7.22 -14.13 -26.90
N ALA A 407 6.03 -14.07 -27.50
CA ALA A 407 5.32 -12.84 -27.79
C ALA A 407 3.81 -13.08 -27.87
N TYR A 408 3.05 -12.03 -27.67
CA TYR A 408 1.61 -11.99 -27.95
C TYR A 408 1.36 -11.11 -29.16
N ILE A 409 0.51 -11.56 -30.09
CA ILE A 409 0.03 -10.77 -31.23
C ILE A 409 -1.34 -10.22 -30.83
N VAL A 410 -1.46 -8.89 -30.84
CA VAL A 410 -2.70 -8.19 -30.54
C VAL A 410 -3.22 -7.57 -31.84
N PRO A 411 -4.37 -8.04 -32.40
CA PRO A 411 -4.96 -7.44 -33.57
C PRO A 411 -5.38 -5.99 -33.33
N PRO A 412 -5.30 -5.10 -34.36
CA PRO A 412 -5.51 -3.66 -34.19
C PRO A 412 -6.93 -3.28 -33.74
N GLU A 413 -7.93 -4.11 -33.98
CA GLU A 413 -9.30 -3.91 -33.50
C GLU A 413 -9.42 -3.96 -31.97
N TYR A 414 -8.41 -4.45 -31.25
CA TYR A 414 -8.34 -4.47 -29.78
C TYR A 414 -7.53 -3.28 -29.25
N ASP A 415 -7.85 -2.08 -29.72
CA ASP A 415 -7.13 -0.85 -29.36
C ASP A 415 -7.14 -0.54 -27.86
N GLU A 416 -8.17 -0.97 -27.11
CA GLU A 416 -8.20 -0.84 -25.65
C GLU A 416 -7.13 -1.69 -24.98
N ILE A 417 -6.80 -2.88 -25.52
CA ILE A 417 -5.67 -3.69 -25.01
C ILE A 417 -4.36 -2.96 -25.28
N ILE A 418 -4.19 -2.39 -26.47
CA ILE A 418 -2.97 -1.65 -26.85
C ILE A 418 -2.80 -0.42 -25.93
N LYS A 419 -3.87 0.32 -25.66
CA LYS A 419 -3.87 1.44 -24.70
C LYS A 419 -3.45 0.96 -23.31
N CYS A 420 -3.98 -0.19 -22.87
CA CYS A 420 -3.63 -0.78 -21.58
C CYS A 420 -2.15 -1.16 -21.51
N LEU A 421 -1.57 -1.76 -22.56
CA LEU A 421 -0.14 -2.06 -22.63
C LEU A 421 0.71 -0.80 -22.47
N HIS A 422 0.35 0.31 -23.11
CA HIS A 422 1.02 1.60 -22.94
C HIS A 422 0.94 2.10 -21.49
N LEU A 423 -0.23 1.98 -20.83
CA LEU A 423 -0.40 2.40 -19.43
C LEU A 423 0.51 1.62 -18.49
N HIS A 424 0.79 0.35 -18.79
CA HIS A 424 1.69 -0.51 -18.01
C HIS A 424 3.16 -0.40 -18.42
N ASP A 425 3.50 0.51 -19.36
CA ASP A 425 4.84 0.66 -19.94
C ASP A 425 5.39 -0.64 -20.57
N ILE A 426 4.48 -1.46 -21.12
CA ILE A 426 4.86 -2.67 -21.83
C ILE A 426 5.26 -2.28 -23.24
N LYS A 427 6.51 -2.59 -23.60
CA LYS A 427 7.04 -2.32 -24.93
C LYS A 427 6.50 -3.32 -25.94
N PHE A 428 6.10 -2.83 -27.09
CA PHE A 428 5.69 -3.66 -28.22
C PHE A 428 6.13 -3.01 -29.53
N SER A 429 6.15 -3.77 -30.61
CA SER A 429 6.40 -3.30 -31.97
C SER A 429 5.17 -3.52 -32.84
N THR A 430 5.04 -2.72 -33.88
CA THR A 430 3.99 -2.89 -34.89
C THR A 430 4.54 -3.70 -36.05
N LEU A 431 3.73 -4.60 -36.63
CA LEU A 431 4.06 -5.25 -37.90
C LEU A 431 3.67 -4.30 -39.04
N ASP A 432 4.66 -3.81 -39.76
CA ASP A 432 4.49 -2.81 -40.82
C ASP A 432 4.08 -3.41 -42.18
N HIS A 433 4.14 -4.73 -42.31
CA HIS A 433 3.87 -5.47 -43.52
C HIS A 433 3.00 -6.70 -43.25
N GLU A 434 2.23 -7.11 -44.25
CA GLU A 434 1.52 -8.40 -44.22
C GLU A 434 2.53 -9.52 -44.04
N THR A 435 2.30 -10.34 -43.01
CA THR A 435 3.22 -11.40 -42.61
C THR A 435 2.45 -12.64 -42.18
N ASP A 436 2.79 -13.78 -42.76
CA ASP A 436 2.26 -15.06 -42.32
C ASP A 436 3.01 -15.52 -41.05
N ILE A 437 2.29 -15.68 -39.94
CA ILE A 437 2.87 -16.12 -38.66
C ILE A 437 2.05 -17.30 -38.15
N GLU A 438 2.73 -18.39 -37.83
CA GLU A 438 2.11 -19.52 -37.14
C GLU A 438 1.92 -19.17 -35.66
N VAL A 439 0.70 -19.28 -35.18
CA VAL A 439 0.33 -18.87 -33.81
C VAL A 439 -0.56 -19.92 -33.14
N GLU A 440 -0.48 -19.99 -31.82
CA GLU A 440 -1.50 -20.59 -31.00
C GLU A 440 -2.61 -19.56 -30.74
N SER A 441 -3.84 -19.90 -31.08
CA SER A 441 -4.98 -19.00 -30.90
C SER A 441 -5.70 -19.28 -29.58
N TYR A 442 -5.87 -18.25 -28.77
CA TYR A 442 -6.68 -18.32 -27.55
C TYR A 442 -8.12 -17.94 -27.85
N LYS A 443 -9.07 -18.84 -27.62
CA LYS A 443 -10.50 -18.52 -27.67
C LYS A 443 -11.02 -18.25 -26.27
N ILE A 444 -11.56 -17.06 -26.05
CA ILE A 444 -12.26 -16.75 -24.80
C ILE A 444 -13.56 -17.56 -24.78
N GLY A 445 -13.68 -18.45 -23.81
CA GLY A 445 -14.88 -19.24 -23.57
C GLY A 445 -16.05 -18.38 -23.05
N ARG A 446 -17.23 -19.00 -22.90
CA ARG A 446 -18.38 -18.33 -22.28
C ARG A 446 -18.05 -18.06 -20.80
N ALA A 447 -18.04 -16.78 -20.41
CA ALA A 447 -18.08 -16.40 -19.00
C ALA A 447 -19.48 -16.77 -18.46
N SER A 448 -19.54 -17.71 -17.52
CA SER A 448 -20.75 -17.86 -16.71
C SER A 448 -20.65 -16.86 -15.57
N CYS A 449 -21.49 -15.81 -15.59
CA CYS A 449 -21.74 -15.02 -14.39
C CYS A 449 -22.43 -15.93 -13.36
N ARG A 450 -21.71 -16.29 -12.32
CA ARG A 450 -22.26 -16.87 -11.09
C ARG A 450 -22.18 -15.85 -9.98
#